data_9bd796fe668ca0d19f5675a09b49ba94
#
_entry.id   9bd796fe668ca0d19f5675a09b49ba94
#
_cell.length_a   1.000
_cell.length_b   1.000
_cell.length_c   1.000
_cell.angle_alpha   90.00
_cell.angle_beta   90.00
_cell.angle_gamma   90.00
#
_symmetry.space_group_name_H-M   'P 1'
#
loop_
_entity.id
_entity.type
_entity.pdbx_description
1 polymer ?
#
loop_
_entity_poly.entity_id
_entity_poly.type
_entity_poly.pdbx_seq_one_letter_code
_entity_poly.pdbx_strand_id
1 'polypeptide(L)'
;MKLSGKRTIALIAVAALALTACGDDKKSSTSDGAAGACSGLSGEPIQIVQNAWTASAVEAQIMKQLIESQLCVPAEIVEIDENSMFSGFSDGKVDFVTELWPSGIVADEQAFIDDGSVVNMGPLGTTGQIGWFVPDYVVAEHPELATWEGFKDPTLAKLFATAETGDKGRFLGTDPSYSQLDEPLITNLGLPFDVKFSGSEAATVAELDSAVAEKKPIVMYWWTPTAAVGKYKLVQVKLPDYTAGCADDVEKVACGYPADPLIKLASAKLEKKNPKVWSMVQKVQITIDQQLELLPQVEIDQQPAADVAKAWIAANEAVWSAWFA
;
A
#
# COMPACT_ATOMS: atom_id res chain seq x y z
N MET A 1 63.20 11.02 -15.27
CA MET A 1 63.67 12.42 -15.10
C MET A 1 63.01 12.94 -13.82
N LYS A 2 63.84 13.24 -12.82
CA LYS A 2 63.50 13.76 -11.46
C LYS A 2 63.09 15.24 -11.53
N LEU A 3 62.22 15.64 -10.60
CA LEU A 3 62.24 16.92 -9.84
C LEU A 3 60.85 17.02 -9.15
N SER A 4 60.66 16.89 -7.85
CA SER A 4 61.15 17.60 -6.65
C SER A 4 60.69 19.06 -6.56
N GLY A 5 59.94 19.38 -5.53
CA GLY A 5 59.63 20.74 -5.08
C GLY A 5 58.44 20.78 -4.09
N LYS A 6 58.63 20.63 -2.87
CA LYS A 6 58.85 21.46 -1.67
C LYS A 6 57.56 22.05 -1.02
N ARG A 7 57.43 21.66 0.22
CA ARG A 7 56.54 22.07 1.33
C ARG A 7 56.52 23.58 1.59
N THR A 8 55.37 24.08 2.04
CA THR A 8 55.40 25.19 3.01
C THR A 8 54.23 25.01 3.99
N ILE A 9 54.59 24.90 5.26
CA ILE A 9 53.74 24.90 6.46
C ILE A 9 53.61 26.34 6.91
N ALA A 10 52.38 26.76 7.21
CA ALA A 10 52.17 28.00 8.01
C ALA A 10 51.21 27.66 9.16
N LEU A 11 51.81 27.58 10.34
CA LEU A 11 51.12 27.65 11.63
C LEU A 11 50.82 29.12 11.95
N ILE A 12 49.61 29.43 12.41
CA ILE A 12 49.36 30.61 13.25
C ILE A 12 48.43 30.14 14.37
N ALA A 13 48.87 30.47 15.59
CA ALA A 13 48.28 30.08 16.85
C ALA A 13 47.42 31.22 17.46
N VAL A 14 46.40 30.81 18.21
CA VAL A 14 45.89 31.30 19.51
C VAL A 14 45.43 32.76 19.64
N ALA A 15 44.16 32.90 20.07
CA ALA A 15 43.82 33.72 21.25
C ALA A 15 42.43 33.35 21.79
N ALA A 16 42.40 32.84 23.00
CA ALA A 16 41.20 32.68 23.84
C ALA A 16 40.87 34.04 24.50
N LEU A 17 39.59 34.39 24.53
CA LEU A 17 39.06 35.40 25.46
C LEU A 17 37.73 34.90 26.03
N ALA A 18 37.76 34.52 27.27
CA ALA A 18 36.58 34.30 28.11
C ALA A 18 36.04 35.66 28.59
N LEU A 19 34.73 35.88 28.50
CA LEU A 19 34.02 36.91 29.26
C LEU A 19 32.70 36.30 29.75
N THR A 20 32.67 36.09 31.05
CA THR A 20 31.50 35.84 31.88
C THR A 20 30.69 37.13 32.04
N ALA A 21 29.38 37.06 31.81
CA ALA A 21 28.44 38.03 32.38
C ALA A 21 27.14 37.32 32.73
N CYS A 22 26.86 37.23 34.03
CA CYS A 22 25.53 36.95 34.60
C CYS A 22 24.62 38.17 34.39
N GLY A 23 23.35 37.91 34.12
CA GLY A 23 22.32 38.97 34.08
C GLY A 23 20.94 38.34 34.06
N ASP A 24 20.17 38.60 35.09
CA ASP A 24 18.87 38.09 35.53
C ASP A 24 17.68 38.30 34.59
N ASP A 25 16.74 37.37 34.73
CA ASP A 25 15.27 37.48 34.65
C ASP A 25 14.60 38.42 33.64
N LYS A 26 13.86 37.80 32.72
CA LYS A 26 12.44 38.15 32.49
C LYS A 26 11.70 37.01 31.86
N LYS A 27 10.71 36.47 32.59
CA LYS A 27 9.59 35.69 32.05
C LYS A 27 8.93 36.46 30.92
N SER A 28 8.87 35.84 29.74
CA SER A 28 7.88 36.15 28.72
C SER A 28 7.23 34.84 28.32
N SER A 29 6.02 34.66 28.82
CA SER A 29 5.10 33.63 28.42
C SER A 29 4.56 34.03 27.04
N THR A 30 5.01 33.34 26.01
CA THR A 30 4.26 33.19 24.75
C THR A 30 4.06 31.70 24.53
N SER A 31 2.81 31.32 24.71
CA SER A 31 2.27 30.04 24.32
C SER A 31 2.18 30.02 22.79
N ASP A 32 3.19 29.47 22.14
CA ASP A 32 3.07 28.95 20.80
C ASP A 32 3.17 27.44 20.92
N GLY A 33 2.01 26.78 20.68
CA GLY A 33 1.89 25.34 20.61
C GLY A 33 2.60 24.79 19.36
N ALA A 34 3.93 24.73 19.43
CA ALA A 34 4.70 23.89 18.54
C ALA A 34 4.73 22.49 19.16
N ALA A 35 4.22 21.49 18.45
CA ALA A 35 4.38 20.08 18.78
C ALA A 35 5.85 19.85 19.19
N GLY A 36 6.07 19.41 20.43
CA GLY A 36 7.40 19.34 21.03
C GLY A 36 8.27 18.38 20.21
N ALA A 37 9.34 18.92 19.62
CA ALA A 37 10.33 18.09 18.95
C ALA A 37 10.86 17.07 19.96
N CYS A 38 10.81 15.77 19.58
CA CYS A 38 11.32 14.69 20.38
C CYS A 38 12.81 14.91 20.68
N SER A 39 13.20 14.89 21.95
CA SER A 39 14.62 14.97 22.36
C SER A 39 15.42 13.71 22.02
N GLY A 40 14.76 12.69 21.47
CA GLY A 40 15.28 11.39 21.03
C GLY A 40 14.17 10.35 21.03
N LEU A 41 14.35 9.29 20.27
CA LEU A 41 13.45 8.14 20.25
C LEU A 41 13.78 7.21 21.43
N SER A 42 12.76 6.64 22.07
CA SER A 42 12.91 5.75 23.21
C SER A 42 11.80 4.70 23.26
N GLY A 43 12.11 3.56 23.86
CA GLY A 43 11.21 2.42 23.95
C GLY A 43 11.53 1.34 22.92
N GLU A 44 10.73 0.29 22.94
CA GLU A 44 10.82 -0.80 21.99
C GLU A 44 10.26 -0.35 20.63
N PRO A 45 10.92 -0.68 19.51
CA PRO A 45 10.47 -0.29 18.18
C PRO A 45 9.06 -0.84 17.87
N ILE A 46 8.24 -0.03 17.24
CA ILE A 46 6.96 -0.45 16.67
C ILE A 46 7.22 -1.04 15.28
N GLN A 47 6.76 -2.27 15.06
CA GLN A 47 6.92 -2.99 13.81
C GLN A 47 5.66 -2.79 12.95
N ILE A 48 5.76 -1.97 11.90
CA ILE A 48 4.65 -1.61 11.02
C ILE A 48 4.71 -2.50 9.78
N VAL A 49 3.66 -3.25 9.51
CA VAL A 49 3.57 -4.06 8.29
C VAL A 49 3.36 -3.16 7.08
N GLN A 50 4.14 -3.42 6.04
CA GLN A 50 3.94 -2.91 4.69
C GLN A 50 3.66 -4.09 3.77
N ASN A 51 2.48 -4.10 3.16
CA ASN A 51 2.13 -5.05 2.12
C ASN A 51 2.76 -4.67 0.77
N ALA A 52 2.64 -5.54 -0.23
CA ALA A 52 3.36 -5.45 -1.49
C ALA A 52 2.74 -4.46 -2.52
N TRP A 53 1.94 -3.48 -2.07
CA TRP A 53 1.34 -2.46 -2.93
C TRP A 53 1.59 -1.03 -2.44
N THR A 54 1.48 -0.09 -3.37
CA THR A 54 1.92 1.30 -3.17
C THR A 54 1.17 2.03 -2.05
N ALA A 55 -0.16 1.83 -1.92
CA ALA A 55 -0.93 2.48 -0.85
C ALA A 55 -0.40 2.09 0.53
N SER A 56 -0.19 0.79 0.77
CA SER A 56 0.37 0.29 2.03
C SER A 56 1.76 0.88 2.32
N ALA A 57 2.61 1.03 1.30
CA ALA A 57 3.93 1.63 1.46
C ALA A 57 3.87 3.10 1.91
N VAL A 58 3.00 3.91 1.31
CA VAL A 58 2.82 5.33 1.69
C VAL A 58 2.24 5.43 3.09
N GLU A 59 1.22 4.64 3.41
CA GLU A 59 0.56 4.63 4.70
C GLU A 59 1.50 4.18 5.82
N ALA A 60 2.28 3.12 5.61
CA ALA A 60 3.30 2.69 6.58
C ALA A 60 4.33 3.80 6.86
N GLN A 61 4.72 4.57 5.83
CA GLN A 61 5.61 5.72 5.99
C GLN A 61 4.96 6.88 6.76
N ILE A 62 3.67 7.16 6.52
CA ILE A 62 2.91 8.17 7.30
C ILE A 62 2.90 7.75 8.77
N MET A 63 2.54 6.50 9.06
CA MET A 63 2.46 5.98 10.42
C MET A 63 3.82 6.01 11.13
N LYS A 64 4.88 5.55 10.46
CA LYS A 64 6.25 5.58 10.99
C LYS A 64 6.66 7.00 11.38
N GLN A 65 6.55 7.96 10.47
CA GLN A 65 6.99 9.33 10.71
C GLN A 65 6.16 10.02 11.81
N LEU A 66 4.86 9.76 11.89
CA LEU A 66 4.00 10.29 12.95
C LEU A 66 4.30 9.65 14.32
N ILE A 67 4.50 8.34 14.40
CA ILE A 67 4.88 7.66 15.64
C ILE A 67 6.22 8.23 16.16
N GLU A 68 7.21 8.36 15.29
CA GLU A 68 8.52 8.88 15.66
C GLU A 68 8.48 10.35 16.06
N SER A 69 7.74 11.19 15.34
CA SER A 69 7.69 12.64 15.60
C SER A 69 6.75 13.05 16.74
N GLN A 70 5.61 12.35 16.91
CA GLN A 70 4.57 12.75 17.87
C GLN A 70 4.63 11.95 19.18
N LEU A 71 5.03 10.67 19.11
CA LEU A 71 5.10 9.80 20.29
C LEU A 71 6.53 9.57 20.79
N CYS A 72 7.55 9.96 20.04
CA CYS A 72 8.96 9.76 20.35
C CYS A 72 9.35 8.28 20.54
N VAL A 73 8.68 7.39 19.82
CA VAL A 73 8.89 5.94 19.82
C VAL A 73 9.54 5.54 18.49
N PRO A 74 10.60 4.73 18.48
CA PRO A 74 11.15 4.23 17.22
C PRO A 74 10.13 3.35 16.50
N ALA A 75 10.10 3.44 15.17
CA ALA A 75 9.25 2.61 14.34
C ALA A 75 10.00 2.06 13.13
N GLU A 76 9.76 0.82 12.80
CA GLU A 76 10.38 0.10 11.70
C GLU A 76 9.28 -0.43 10.76
N ILE A 77 9.55 -0.38 9.46
CA ILE A 77 8.65 -0.96 8.46
C ILE A 77 9.14 -2.37 8.16
N VAL A 78 8.21 -3.32 8.20
CA VAL A 78 8.44 -4.74 7.91
C VAL A 78 7.67 -5.08 6.66
N GLU A 79 8.38 -5.28 5.57
CA GLU A 79 7.79 -5.80 4.33
C GLU A 79 7.53 -7.29 4.50
N ILE A 80 6.26 -7.68 4.44
CA ILE A 80 5.83 -9.05 4.62
C ILE A 80 4.58 -9.29 3.76
N ASP A 81 4.47 -10.48 3.19
CA ASP A 81 3.27 -10.87 2.45
C ASP A 81 2.06 -11.01 3.38
N GLU A 82 0.87 -10.79 2.79
CA GLU A 82 -0.40 -10.77 3.52
C GLU A 82 -0.69 -12.07 4.25
N ASN A 83 -0.34 -13.22 3.66
CA ASN A 83 -0.59 -14.53 4.26
C ASN A 83 0.28 -14.79 5.51
N SER A 84 1.47 -14.20 5.56
CA SER A 84 2.44 -14.40 6.67
C SER A 84 2.21 -13.43 7.83
N MET A 85 1.54 -12.29 7.62
CA MET A 85 1.43 -11.25 8.65
C MET A 85 0.57 -11.67 9.84
N PHE A 86 -0.50 -12.49 9.65
CA PHE A 86 -1.38 -12.93 10.74
C PHE A 86 -0.64 -13.71 11.81
N SER A 87 0.22 -14.67 11.41
CA SER A 87 1.10 -15.37 12.34
C SER A 87 2.11 -14.42 13.00
N GLY A 88 2.61 -13.44 12.27
CA GLY A 88 3.50 -12.40 12.78
C GLY A 88 2.83 -11.57 13.89
N PHE A 89 1.56 -11.18 13.72
CA PHE A 89 0.76 -10.49 14.75
C PHE A 89 0.55 -11.37 15.98
N SER A 90 0.12 -12.62 15.79
CA SER A 90 -0.11 -13.57 16.88
C SER A 90 1.17 -13.81 17.70
N ASP A 91 2.31 -13.94 17.03
CA ASP A 91 3.62 -14.07 17.68
C ASP A 91 4.08 -12.76 18.36
N GLY A 92 3.57 -11.60 17.94
CA GLY A 92 4.02 -10.26 18.35
C GLY A 92 5.35 -9.85 17.70
N LYS A 93 5.65 -10.39 16.52
CA LYS A 93 6.80 -10.01 15.70
C LYS A 93 6.53 -8.75 14.89
N VAL A 94 5.28 -8.52 14.54
CA VAL A 94 4.78 -7.29 13.93
C VAL A 94 3.64 -6.74 14.76
N ASP A 95 3.40 -5.43 14.72
CA ASP A 95 2.48 -4.77 15.63
C ASP A 95 1.15 -4.38 14.98
N PHE A 96 1.16 -3.80 13.77
CA PHE A 96 -0.06 -3.44 13.05
C PHE A 96 0.16 -3.27 11.55
N VAL A 97 -0.95 -3.30 10.80
CA VAL A 97 -1.06 -2.91 9.39
C VAL A 97 -2.14 -1.86 9.25
N THR A 98 -1.91 -0.86 8.40
CA THR A 98 -2.87 0.23 8.17
C THR A 98 -3.93 -0.15 7.16
N GLU A 99 -3.58 -0.94 6.15
CA GLU A 99 -4.48 -1.33 5.06
C GLU A 99 -4.55 -2.84 4.91
N LEU A 100 -5.75 -3.38 5.12
CA LEU A 100 -6.10 -4.76 4.80
C LEU A 100 -7.40 -4.79 4.00
N TRP A 101 -7.46 -5.71 3.04
CA TRP A 101 -8.60 -5.99 2.18
C TRP A 101 -9.38 -7.20 2.72
N PRO A 102 -10.54 -7.00 3.38
CA PRO A 102 -11.26 -8.08 4.05
C PRO A 102 -11.68 -9.25 3.16
N SER A 103 -11.90 -9.01 1.86
CA SER A 103 -12.28 -10.10 0.93
C SER A 103 -11.13 -11.08 0.65
N GLY A 104 -9.87 -10.71 0.98
CA GLY A 104 -8.70 -11.59 0.87
C GLY A 104 -8.50 -12.51 2.07
N ILE A 105 -9.17 -12.25 3.21
CA ILE A 105 -8.98 -13.05 4.43
C ILE A 105 -9.50 -14.48 4.22
N VAL A 106 -8.60 -15.44 4.35
CA VAL A 106 -8.95 -16.86 4.28
C VAL A 106 -9.27 -17.43 5.67
N ALA A 107 -9.87 -18.65 5.73
CA ALA A 107 -10.34 -19.25 6.98
C ALA A 107 -9.25 -19.40 8.07
N ASP A 108 -8.02 -19.74 7.68
CA ASP A 108 -6.90 -19.88 8.60
C ASP A 108 -6.48 -18.53 9.19
N GLU A 109 -6.61 -17.45 8.45
CA GLU A 109 -6.33 -16.09 8.90
C GLU A 109 -7.47 -15.55 9.77
N GLN A 110 -8.71 -15.83 9.40
CA GLN A 110 -9.87 -15.48 10.20
C GLN A 110 -9.79 -16.11 11.61
N ALA A 111 -9.20 -17.30 11.74
CA ALA A 111 -9.01 -17.95 13.04
C ALA A 111 -8.18 -17.11 14.03
N PHE A 112 -7.19 -16.31 13.56
CA PHE A 112 -6.42 -15.40 14.42
C PHE A 112 -7.24 -14.19 14.88
N ILE A 113 -8.23 -13.77 14.09
CA ILE A 113 -9.16 -12.71 14.49
C ILE A 113 -10.16 -13.28 15.50
N ASP A 114 -10.67 -14.47 15.26
CA ASP A 114 -11.67 -15.13 16.10
C ASP A 114 -11.13 -15.51 17.49
N ASP A 115 -9.85 -15.89 17.59
CA ASP A 115 -9.19 -16.19 18.87
C ASP A 115 -8.71 -14.93 19.62
N GLY A 116 -8.79 -13.76 18.95
CA GLY A 116 -8.43 -12.46 19.51
C GLY A 116 -6.94 -12.19 19.57
N SER A 117 -6.08 -12.99 18.95
CA SER A 117 -4.64 -12.71 18.85
C SER A 117 -4.35 -11.59 17.83
N VAL A 118 -5.22 -11.44 16.83
CA VAL A 118 -5.26 -10.33 15.88
C VAL A 118 -6.55 -9.53 16.08
N VAL A 119 -6.44 -8.22 16.19
CA VAL A 119 -7.58 -7.34 16.50
C VAL A 119 -7.90 -6.44 15.31
N ASN A 120 -9.17 -6.45 14.91
CA ASN A 120 -9.68 -5.49 13.93
C ASN A 120 -9.77 -4.09 14.59
N MET A 121 -8.94 -3.16 14.13
CA MET A 121 -8.82 -1.79 14.63
C MET A 121 -9.83 -0.82 14.01
N GLY A 122 -10.79 -1.34 13.24
CA GLY A 122 -11.84 -0.57 12.58
C GLY A 122 -11.48 -0.15 11.16
N PRO A 123 -12.42 0.55 10.49
CA PRO A 123 -12.26 0.93 9.09
C PRO A 123 -11.10 1.92 8.89
N LEU A 124 -10.44 1.83 7.74
CA LEU A 124 -9.43 2.81 7.30
C LEU A 124 -10.07 4.11 6.82
N GLY A 125 -11.26 4.05 6.22
CA GLY A 125 -11.96 5.21 5.64
C GLY A 125 -12.04 5.17 4.12
N THR A 126 -11.36 4.22 3.49
CA THR A 126 -11.43 3.93 2.06
C THR A 126 -12.20 2.65 1.82
N THR A 127 -12.96 2.60 0.72
CA THR A 127 -13.55 1.37 0.19
C THR A 127 -12.85 1.05 -1.13
N GLY A 128 -12.23 -0.11 -1.19
CA GLY A 128 -11.58 -0.62 -2.38
C GLY A 128 -12.53 -1.45 -3.25
N GLN A 129 -12.15 -1.64 -4.51
CA GLN A 129 -12.83 -2.54 -5.42
C GLN A 129 -11.80 -3.29 -6.27
N ILE A 130 -11.71 -4.59 -6.06
CA ILE A 130 -10.92 -5.49 -6.91
C ILE A 130 -11.74 -5.87 -8.14
N GLY A 131 -11.06 -6.17 -9.25
CA GLY A 131 -11.72 -6.66 -10.46
C GLY A 131 -10.78 -6.92 -11.62
N TRP A 132 -11.37 -7.19 -12.76
CA TRP A 132 -10.68 -7.29 -14.03
C TRP A 132 -10.74 -5.97 -14.77
N PHE A 133 -9.64 -5.54 -15.33
CA PHE A 133 -9.54 -4.26 -16.01
C PHE A 133 -8.91 -4.41 -17.39
N VAL A 134 -9.40 -3.59 -18.31
CA VAL A 134 -8.88 -3.44 -19.67
C VAL A 134 -8.72 -1.95 -19.99
N PRO A 135 -7.79 -1.53 -20.86
CA PRO A 135 -7.75 -0.15 -21.36
C PRO A 135 -9.01 0.21 -22.16
N ASP A 136 -9.41 1.48 -22.13
CA ASP A 136 -10.62 2.00 -22.77
C ASP A 136 -10.70 1.69 -24.28
N TYR A 137 -9.57 1.71 -24.98
CA TYR A 137 -9.54 1.40 -26.42
C TYR A 137 -9.94 -0.04 -26.73
N VAL A 138 -9.72 -0.98 -25.80
CA VAL A 138 -10.12 -2.39 -25.96
C VAL A 138 -11.64 -2.50 -26.01
N VAL A 139 -12.34 -1.84 -25.09
CA VAL A 139 -13.82 -1.81 -25.06
C VAL A 139 -14.38 -0.95 -26.18
N ALA A 140 -13.70 0.12 -26.58
CA ALA A 140 -14.12 0.94 -27.72
C ALA A 140 -14.10 0.15 -29.05
N GLU A 141 -13.12 -0.74 -29.22
CA GLU A 141 -13.01 -1.60 -30.42
C GLU A 141 -13.88 -2.85 -30.32
N HIS A 142 -14.00 -3.41 -29.09
CA HIS A 142 -14.75 -4.63 -28.80
C HIS A 142 -15.68 -4.40 -27.59
N PRO A 143 -16.87 -3.79 -27.78
CA PRO A 143 -17.79 -3.47 -26.69
C PRO A 143 -18.25 -4.68 -25.85
N GLU A 144 -18.20 -5.88 -26.41
CA GLU A 144 -18.54 -7.14 -25.75
C GLU A 144 -17.60 -7.43 -24.57
N LEU A 145 -16.35 -6.92 -24.62
CA LEU A 145 -15.33 -7.08 -23.57
C LEU A 145 -15.56 -6.15 -22.37
N ALA A 146 -16.63 -5.35 -22.35
CA ALA A 146 -17.06 -4.64 -21.16
C ALA A 146 -17.63 -5.58 -20.08
N THR A 147 -17.98 -6.82 -20.46
CA THR A 147 -18.52 -7.83 -19.55
C THR A 147 -17.80 -9.17 -19.74
N TRP A 148 -17.81 -10.00 -18.70
CA TRP A 148 -17.11 -11.28 -18.68
C TRP A 148 -17.61 -12.26 -19.77
N GLU A 149 -18.87 -12.12 -20.22
CA GLU A 149 -19.44 -12.96 -21.27
C GLU A 149 -18.69 -12.83 -22.60
N GLY A 150 -18.20 -11.60 -22.90
CA GLY A 150 -17.42 -11.36 -24.11
C GLY A 150 -16.11 -12.16 -24.16
N PHE A 151 -15.53 -12.45 -22.99
CA PHE A 151 -14.30 -13.23 -22.88
C PHE A 151 -14.51 -14.74 -23.14
N LYS A 152 -15.76 -15.21 -23.27
CA LYS A 152 -16.06 -16.59 -23.71
C LYS A 152 -15.81 -16.82 -25.19
N ASP A 153 -15.87 -15.77 -26.00
CA ASP A 153 -15.62 -15.90 -27.44
C ASP A 153 -14.14 -16.20 -27.70
N PRO A 154 -13.80 -17.39 -28.24
CA PRO A 154 -12.39 -17.72 -28.48
C PRO A 154 -11.72 -16.79 -29.51
N THR A 155 -12.49 -16.12 -30.37
CA THR A 155 -11.95 -15.13 -31.31
C THR A 155 -11.50 -13.88 -30.59
N LEU A 156 -12.31 -13.38 -29.62
CA LEU A 156 -11.95 -12.22 -28.79
C LEU A 156 -10.86 -12.59 -27.78
N ALA A 157 -10.93 -13.77 -27.16
CA ALA A 157 -9.90 -14.26 -26.26
C ALA A 157 -8.52 -14.32 -26.95
N LYS A 158 -8.47 -14.71 -28.20
CA LYS A 158 -7.22 -14.79 -28.99
C LYS A 158 -6.54 -13.44 -29.20
N LEU A 159 -7.26 -12.31 -29.07
CA LEU A 159 -6.66 -10.98 -29.11
C LEU A 159 -5.65 -10.75 -27.97
N PHE A 160 -5.85 -11.46 -26.85
CA PHE A 160 -4.99 -11.40 -25.67
C PHE A 160 -3.92 -12.50 -25.65
N ALA A 161 -3.83 -13.35 -26.68
CA ALA A 161 -2.90 -14.46 -26.71
C ALA A 161 -1.44 -13.99 -26.78
N THR A 162 -0.56 -14.74 -26.12
CA THR A 162 0.88 -14.53 -26.13
C THR A 162 1.62 -15.81 -26.51
N ALA A 163 2.93 -15.73 -26.69
CA ALA A 163 3.74 -16.93 -26.95
C ALA A 163 3.65 -17.97 -25.81
N GLU A 164 3.34 -17.55 -24.60
CA GLU A 164 3.22 -18.43 -23.42
C GLU A 164 1.86 -19.14 -23.35
N THR A 165 0.80 -18.53 -23.90
CA THR A 165 -0.57 -19.05 -23.79
C THR A 165 -1.05 -19.74 -25.08
N GLY A 166 -0.30 -19.60 -26.15
CA GLY A 166 -0.63 -20.24 -27.45
C GLY A 166 -1.91 -19.68 -28.04
N ASP A 167 -2.96 -20.50 -28.13
CA ASP A 167 -4.27 -20.11 -28.69
C ASP A 167 -5.23 -19.53 -27.64
N LYS A 168 -4.90 -19.61 -26.35
CA LYS A 168 -5.69 -19.02 -25.27
C LYS A 168 -5.31 -17.57 -25.02
N GLY A 169 -6.25 -16.76 -24.54
CA GLY A 169 -5.95 -15.43 -24.04
C GLY A 169 -5.05 -15.49 -22.79
N ARG A 170 -4.20 -14.49 -22.60
CA ARG A 170 -3.48 -14.28 -21.35
C ARG A 170 -4.29 -13.36 -20.44
N PHE A 171 -4.60 -13.84 -19.25
CA PHE A 171 -5.02 -12.99 -18.15
C PHE A 171 -3.79 -12.65 -17.31
N LEU A 172 -3.51 -11.37 -17.11
CA LEU A 172 -2.36 -10.93 -16.32
C LEU A 172 -2.76 -10.81 -14.85
N GLY A 173 -2.38 -11.81 -14.04
CA GLY A 173 -2.37 -11.70 -12.58
C GLY A 173 -1.22 -10.79 -12.13
N THR A 174 -1.37 -10.13 -10.99
CA THR A 174 -0.34 -9.24 -10.46
C THR A 174 0.65 -10.03 -9.60
N ASP A 175 0.43 -10.11 -8.31
CA ASP A 175 1.23 -10.91 -7.40
C ASP A 175 0.41 -12.12 -6.95
N PRO A 176 0.95 -13.34 -7.01
CA PRO A 176 0.20 -14.54 -6.62
C PRO A 176 -0.17 -14.59 -5.12
N SER A 177 0.44 -13.75 -4.28
CA SER A 177 0.12 -13.70 -2.85
C SER A 177 -1.27 -13.10 -2.56
N TYR A 178 -1.79 -12.24 -3.47
CA TYR A 178 -3.11 -11.61 -3.31
C TYR A 178 -4.06 -11.77 -4.53
N SER A 179 -3.56 -12.17 -5.71
CA SER A 179 -4.38 -12.46 -6.92
C SER A 179 -4.75 -13.95 -6.98
N GLN A 180 -5.57 -14.44 -6.07
CA GLN A 180 -5.77 -15.89 -5.89
C GLN A 180 -7.06 -16.44 -6.53
N LEU A 181 -8.07 -15.61 -6.79
CA LEU A 181 -9.38 -16.06 -7.25
C LEU A 181 -9.52 -16.15 -8.78
N ASP A 182 -8.61 -15.55 -9.55
CA ASP A 182 -8.79 -15.39 -10.99
C ASP A 182 -8.69 -16.71 -11.77
N GLU A 183 -7.77 -17.60 -11.38
CA GLU A 183 -7.58 -18.88 -12.06
C GLU A 183 -8.79 -19.80 -11.90
N PRO A 184 -9.34 -20.05 -10.68
CA PRO A 184 -10.59 -20.79 -10.54
C PRO A 184 -11.78 -20.04 -11.15
N LEU A 185 -11.86 -18.71 -11.07
CA LEU A 185 -12.94 -17.94 -11.69
C LEU A 185 -12.96 -18.12 -13.22
N ILE A 186 -11.81 -17.99 -13.89
CA ILE A 186 -11.64 -18.22 -15.32
C ILE A 186 -12.08 -19.64 -15.69
N THR A 187 -11.67 -20.63 -14.91
CA THR A 187 -12.02 -22.05 -15.12
C THR A 187 -13.51 -22.28 -14.96
N ASN A 188 -14.13 -21.80 -13.88
CA ASN A 188 -15.53 -22.02 -13.57
C ASN A 188 -16.49 -21.26 -14.51
N LEU A 189 -16.06 -20.11 -15.03
CA LEU A 189 -16.80 -19.37 -16.05
C LEU A 189 -16.59 -19.93 -17.46
N GLY A 190 -15.68 -20.90 -17.65
CA GLY A 190 -15.39 -21.54 -18.93
C GLY A 190 -14.72 -20.60 -19.93
N LEU A 191 -13.83 -19.72 -19.46
CA LEU A 191 -13.13 -18.76 -20.31
C LEU A 191 -11.86 -19.38 -20.91
N PRO A 192 -11.58 -19.18 -22.21
CA PRO A 192 -10.38 -19.72 -22.85
C PRO A 192 -9.16 -18.84 -22.57
N PHE A 193 -8.81 -18.68 -21.30
CA PHE A 193 -7.69 -17.90 -20.82
C PHE A 193 -6.77 -18.73 -19.92
N ASP A 194 -5.48 -18.37 -19.90
CA ASP A 194 -4.51 -18.84 -18.93
C ASP A 194 -4.03 -17.64 -18.09
N VAL A 195 -3.98 -17.80 -16.76
CA VAL A 195 -3.43 -16.79 -15.85
C VAL A 195 -1.91 -16.84 -15.91
N LYS A 196 -1.29 -15.67 -16.04
CA LYS A 196 0.17 -15.46 -15.94
C LYS A 196 0.42 -14.30 -15.01
N PHE A 197 1.22 -14.54 -13.99
CA PHE A 197 1.54 -13.52 -12.99
C PHE A 197 2.73 -12.68 -13.43
N SER A 198 2.63 -11.35 -13.27
CA SER A 198 3.75 -10.44 -13.44
C SER A 198 4.71 -10.47 -12.25
N GLY A 199 4.21 -10.85 -11.07
CA GLY A 199 4.95 -11.00 -9.82
C GLY A 199 4.98 -9.76 -8.93
N SER A 200 4.48 -8.60 -9.39
CA SER A 200 4.33 -7.40 -8.56
C SER A 200 3.45 -6.34 -9.22
N GLU A 201 2.96 -5.37 -8.43
CA GLU A 201 2.26 -4.19 -8.94
C GLU A 201 3.11 -3.44 -9.98
N ALA A 202 4.38 -3.16 -9.68
CA ALA A 202 5.27 -2.44 -10.58
C ALA A 202 5.51 -3.18 -11.92
N ALA A 203 5.64 -4.51 -11.90
CA ALA A 203 5.78 -5.31 -13.10
C ALA A 203 4.49 -5.30 -13.93
N THR A 204 3.32 -5.36 -13.29
CA THR A 204 2.02 -5.23 -13.97
C THR A 204 1.90 -3.86 -14.67
N VAL A 205 2.27 -2.77 -13.99
CA VAL A 205 2.25 -1.41 -14.56
C VAL A 205 3.21 -1.31 -15.76
N ALA A 206 4.39 -1.92 -15.69
CA ALA A 206 5.34 -1.92 -16.81
C ALA A 206 4.79 -2.66 -18.05
N GLU A 207 4.11 -3.79 -17.85
CA GLU A 207 3.43 -4.51 -18.95
C GLU A 207 2.25 -3.71 -19.50
N LEU A 208 1.48 -3.06 -18.63
CA LEU A 208 0.39 -2.17 -19.02
C LEU A 208 0.90 -0.96 -19.83
N ASP A 209 1.99 -0.29 -19.39
CA ASP A 209 2.65 0.79 -20.14
C ASP A 209 3.00 0.33 -21.57
N SER A 210 3.61 -0.85 -21.70
CA SER A 210 3.99 -1.41 -22.99
C SER A 210 2.76 -1.70 -23.86
N ALA A 211 1.73 -2.33 -23.29
CA ALA A 211 0.51 -2.68 -24.01
C ALA A 211 -0.21 -1.42 -24.50
N VAL A 212 -0.34 -0.39 -23.67
CA VAL A 212 -1.00 0.88 -24.02
C VAL A 212 -0.22 1.64 -25.08
N ALA A 213 1.12 1.70 -24.98
CA ALA A 213 1.97 2.34 -25.99
C ALA A 213 1.83 1.71 -27.37
N GLU A 214 1.65 0.40 -27.42
CA GLU A 214 1.48 -0.38 -28.66
C GLU A 214 0.02 -0.58 -29.07
N LYS A 215 -0.93 -0.10 -28.25
CA LYS A 215 -2.38 -0.38 -28.38
C LYS A 215 -2.72 -1.86 -28.48
N LYS A 216 -1.97 -2.70 -27.77
CA LYS A 216 -2.25 -4.14 -27.67
C LYS A 216 -3.31 -4.41 -26.61
N PRO A 217 -4.25 -5.32 -26.85
CA PRO A 217 -5.19 -5.74 -25.83
C PRO A 217 -4.47 -6.37 -24.63
N ILE A 218 -4.87 -5.95 -23.45
CA ILE A 218 -4.45 -6.52 -22.16
C ILE A 218 -5.67 -6.59 -21.25
N VAL A 219 -5.84 -7.69 -20.52
CA VAL A 219 -6.78 -7.85 -19.42
C VAL A 219 -6.01 -8.29 -18.20
N MET A 220 -6.30 -7.68 -17.06
CA MET A 220 -5.52 -7.91 -15.85
C MET A 220 -6.37 -7.84 -14.59
N TYR A 221 -5.91 -8.52 -13.53
CA TYR A 221 -6.30 -8.23 -12.17
C TYR A 221 -5.84 -6.83 -11.79
N TRP A 222 -6.73 -6.03 -11.25
CA TRP A 222 -6.39 -4.70 -10.73
C TRP A 222 -7.40 -4.27 -9.68
N TRP A 223 -7.17 -3.09 -9.09
CA TRP A 223 -8.04 -2.55 -8.05
C TRP A 223 -8.15 -1.02 -8.10
N THR A 224 -9.12 -0.50 -7.37
CA THR A 224 -9.27 0.93 -7.11
C THR A 224 -9.30 1.16 -5.59
N PRO A 225 -8.77 2.32 -5.10
CA PRO A 225 -8.17 3.41 -5.86
C PRO A 225 -6.71 3.15 -6.24
N THR A 226 -6.34 3.46 -7.48
CA THR A 226 -4.94 3.55 -7.94
C THR A 226 -4.82 4.63 -9.00
N ALA A 227 -3.64 5.23 -9.15
CA ALA A 227 -3.40 6.23 -10.19
C ALA A 227 -3.43 5.61 -11.60
N ALA A 228 -3.11 4.34 -11.72
CA ALA A 228 -3.11 3.61 -12.99
C ALA A 228 -4.48 3.63 -13.68
N VAL A 229 -5.58 3.53 -12.91
CA VAL A 229 -6.94 3.56 -13.48
C VAL A 229 -7.20 4.86 -14.25
N GLY A 230 -6.82 6.01 -13.68
CA GLY A 230 -6.96 7.30 -14.35
C GLY A 230 -5.96 7.51 -15.49
N LYS A 231 -4.68 7.18 -15.25
CA LYS A 231 -3.58 7.37 -16.20
C LYS A 231 -3.81 6.60 -17.51
N TYR A 232 -4.21 5.34 -17.40
CA TYR A 232 -4.39 4.44 -18.55
C TYR A 232 -5.85 4.32 -19.01
N LYS A 233 -6.77 5.08 -18.39
CA LYS A 233 -8.22 5.03 -18.66
C LYS A 233 -8.74 3.59 -18.63
N LEU A 234 -8.45 2.90 -17.54
CA LEU A 234 -8.86 1.52 -17.39
C LEU A 234 -10.38 1.44 -17.16
N VAL A 235 -11.00 0.48 -17.85
CA VAL A 235 -12.39 0.12 -17.72
C VAL A 235 -12.49 -1.18 -16.94
N GLN A 236 -13.27 -1.19 -15.87
CA GLN A 236 -13.54 -2.42 -15.13
C GLN A 236 -14.51 -3.30 -15.92
N VAL A 237 -14.14 -4.54 -16.12
CA VAL A 237 -14.97 -5.57 -16.74
C VAL A 237 -16.07 -5.95 -15.75
N LYS A 238 -17.32 -5.91 -16.18
CA LYS A 238 -18.42 -6.39 -15.34
C LYS A 238 -18.34 -7.90 -15.22
N LEU A 239 -18.00 -8.39 -14.03
CA LEU A 239 -18.04 -9.79 -13.64
C LEU A 239 -19.45 -10.20 -13.21
N PRO A 240 -19.73 -11.52 -13.01
CA PRO A 240 -20.98 -11.94 -12.37
C PRO A 240 -21.15 -11.26 -11.02
N ASP A 241 -22.39 -10.93 -10.67
CA ASP A 241 -22.70 -10.23 -9.43
C ASP A 241 -22.21 -11.03 -8.22
N TYR A 242 -21.55 -10.33 -7.27
CA TYR A 242 -21.17 -10.90 -5.99
C TYR A 242 -22.38 -11.19 -5.14
N THR A 243 -22.39 -12.34 -4.47
CA THR A 243 -23.34 -12.70 -3.41
C THR A 243 -22.58 -13.24 -2.22
N ALA A 244 -23.01 -12.89 -1.01
CA ALA A 244 -22.30 -13.33 0.20
C ALA A 244 -22.08 -14.86 0.20
N GLY A 245 -20.84 -15.28 0.45
CA GLY A 245 -20.44 -16.69 0.48
C GLY A 245 -20.14 -17.31 -0.90
N CYS A 246 -20.28 -16.58 -2.00
CA CYS A 246 -20.02 -17.13 -3.34
C CYS A 246 -18.54 -17.40 -3.63
N ALA A 247 -17.64 -16.88 -2.80
CA ALA A 247 -16.20 -17.10 -2.88
C ALA A 247 -15.63 -17.92 -1.70
N ASP A 248 -16.48 -18.41 -0.79
CA ASP A 248 -16.04 -19.21 0.39
C ASP A 248 -15.34 -20.51 -0.02
N ASP A 249 -15.73 -21.09 -1.14
CA ASP A 249 -15.05 -22.23 -1.74
C ASP A 249 -14.30 -21.74 -3.01
N VAL A 250 -13.01 -21.49 -2.86
CA VAL A 250 -12.15 -20.94 -3.93
C VAL A 250 -12.24 -21.79 -5.20
N GLU A 251 -12.33 -23.12 -5.07
CA GLU A 251 -12.41 -24.03 -6.22
C GLU A 251 -13.72 -23.91 -7.00
N LYS A 252 -14.75 -23.30 -6.41
CA LYS A 252 -16.10 -23.15 -7.00
C LYS A 252 -16.47 -21.71 -7.31
N VAL A 253 -15.59 -20.75 -7.04
CA VAL A 253 -15.90 -19.34 -7.25
C VAL A 253 -16.30 -19.08 -8.70
N ALA A 254 -17.45 -18.40 -8.87
CA ALA A 254 -18.00 -18.03 -10.19
C ALA A 254 -18.69 -16.65 -10.12
N CYS A 255 -18.40 -15.85 -9.11
CA CYS A 255 -18.87 -14.48 -8.91
C CYS A 255 -17.71 -13.50 -8.92
N GLY A 256 -18.01 -12.22 -9.14
CA GLY A 256 -17.03 -11.15 -9.06
C GLY A 256 -16.65 -10.83 -7.60
N TYR A 257 -15.83 -9.83 -7.44
CA TYR A 257 -15.32 -9.36 -6.14
C TYR A 257 -16.33 -8.44 -5.45
N PRO A 258 -16.43 -8.47 -4.11
CA PRO A 258 -17.21 -7.51 -3.35
C PRO A 258 -16.57 -6.12 -3.37
N ALA A 259 -17.32 -5.10 -2.96
CA ALA A 259 -16.73 -3.87 -2.48
C ALA A 259 -16.08 -4.12 -1.11
N ASP A 260 -14.86 -3.65 -0.92
CA ASP A 260 -14.04 -3.91 0.25
C ASP A 260 -13.87 -2.63 1.11
N PRO A 261 -14.64 -2.46 2.19
CA PRO A 261 -14.32 -1.44 3.18
C PRO A 261 -13.01 -1.80 3.87
N LEU A 262 -11.91 -1.12 3.49
CA LEU A 262 -10.59 -1.42 4.01
C LEU A 262 -10.52 -1.25 5.53
N ILE A 263 -9.82 -2.15 6.19
CA ILE A 263 -9.69 -2.17 7.65
C ILE A 263 -8.23 -2.13 8.07
N LYS A 264 -8.01 -1.84 9.36
CA LYS A 264 -6.71 -1.91 10.03
C LYS A 264 -6.69 -3.12 10.95
N LEU A 265 -5.55 -3.81 11.03
CA LEU A 265 -5.34 -4.90 11.98
C LEU A 265 -4.16 -4.60 12.88
N ALA A 266 -4.19 -5.14 14.10
CA ALA A 266 -3.08 -5.08 15.03
C ALA A 266 -2.95 -6.38 15.85
N SER A 267 -1.71 -6.66 16.27
CA SER A 267 -1.46 -7.63 17.31
C SER A 267 -2.14 -7.23 18.62
N ALA A 268 -2.85 -8.12 19.27
CA ALA A 268 -3.41 -7.88 20.60
C ALA A 268 -2.33 -7.47 21.63
N LYS A 269 -1.07 -7.85 21.39
CA LYS A 269 0.05 -7.48 22.26
C LYS A 269 0.43 -6.01 22.19
N LEU A 270 0.05 -5.30 21.11
CA LEU A 270 0.37 -3.88 20.92
C LEU A 270 -0.27 -3.01 22.02
N GLU A 271 -1.48 -3.33 22.47
CA GLU A 271 -2.15 -2.55 23.52
C GLU A 271 -1.29 -2.45 24.79
N LYS A 272 -0.68 -3.56 25.19
CA LYS A 272 0.23 -3.61 26.36
C LYS A 272 1.61 -3.03 26.03
N LYS A 273 2.13 -3.28 24.83
CA LYS A 273 3.45 -2.78 24.38
C LYS A 273 3.46 -1.27 24.30
N ASN A 274 2.46 -0.66 23.66
CA ASN A 274 2.35 0.78 23.52
C ASN A 274 0.87 1.24 23.41
N PRO A 275 0.20 1.60 24.54
CA PRO A 275 -1.21 2.01 24.54
C PRO A 275 -1.48 3.27 23.68
N LYS A 276 -0.48 4.16 23.52
CA LYS A 276 -0.64 5.38 22.71
C LYS A 276 -0.69 5.04 21.23
N VAL A 277 0.21 4.17 20.76
CA VAL A 277 0.17 3.68 19.36
C VAL A 277 -1.11 2.89 19.12
N TRP A 278 -1.52 2.03 20.04
CA TRP A 278 -2.79 1.33 19.97
C TRP A 278 -3.98 2.28 19.74
N SER A 279 -4.11 3.30 20.60
CA SER A 279 -5.17 4.31 20.48
C SER A 279 -5.08 5.10 19.17
N MET A 280 -3.88 5.44 18.72
CA MET A 280 -3.65 6.11 17.44
C MET A 280 -4.16 5.25 16.28
N VAL A 281 -3.75 3.98 16.19
CA VAL A 281 -4.15 3.07 15.11
C VAL A 281 -5.66 2.93 15.01
N GLN A 282 -6.38 2.87 16.15
CA GLN A 282 -7.84 2.84 16.15
C GLN A 282 -8.46 4.07 15.46
N LYS A 283 -7.84 5.24 15.59
CA LYS A 283 -8.37 6.52 15.11
C LYS A 283 -7.92 6.90 13.71
N VAL A 284 -6.91 6.24 13.17
CA VAL A 284 -6.44 6.51 11.81
C VAL A 284 -7.58 6.38 10.80
N GLN A 285 -7.72 7.42 9.98
CA GLN A 285 -8.65 7.46 8.85
C GLN A 285 -7.93 8.07 7.65
N ILE A 286 -7.88 7.34 6.56
CA ILE A 286 -7.37 7.78 5.27
C ILE A 286 -8.47 7.54 4.25
N THR A 287 -8.99 8.63 3.69
CA THR A 287 -10.10 8.58 2.74
C THR A 287 -9.63 8.26 1.33
N ILE A 288 -10.56 7.84 0.48
CA ILE A 288 -10.28 7.60 -0.94
C ILE A 288 -9.70 8.84 -1.63
N ASP A 289 -10.19 10.04 -1.30
CA ASP A 289 -9.67 11.29 -1.87
C ASP A 289 -8.20 11.53 -1.47
N GLN A 290 -7.85 11.21 -0.22
CA GLN A 290 -6.47 11.31 0.26
C GLN A 290 -5.55 10.28 -0.40
N GLN A 291 -6.01 9.05 -0.61
CA GLN A 291 -5.23 8.06 -1.37
C GLN A 291 -5.04 8.51 -2.83
N LEU A 292 -6.10 9.01 -3.48
CA LEU A 292 -6.01 9.54 -4.86
C LEU A 292 -5.12 10.79 -4.99
N GLU A 293 -4.87 11.52 -3.90
CA GLU A 293 -3.86 12.59 -3.84
C GLU A 293 -2.44 12.03 -3.72
N LEU A 294 -2.25 10.98 -2.91
CA LEU A 294 -0.95 10.40 -2.59
C LEU A 294 -0.39 9.49 -3.70
N LEU A 295 -1.24 8.58 -4.21
CA LEU A 295 -0.81 7.49 -5.09
C LEU A 295 -0.16 7.96 -6.40
N PRO A 296 -0.67 8.99 -7.10
CA PRO A 296 -0.04 9.46 -8.34
C PRO A 296 1.40 9.91 -8.16
N GLN A 297 1.75 10.46 -7.00
CA GLN A 297 3.10 10.94 -6.71
C GLN A 297 4.12 9.79 -6.65
N VAL A 298 3.70 8.62 -6.17
CA VAL A 298 4.55 7.42 -6.12
C VAL A 298 4.43 6.60 -7.40
N GLU A 299 3.21 6.29 -7.84
CA GLU A 299 2.98 5.39 -8.98
C GLU A 299 3.37 6.00 -10.32
N ILE A 300 3.16 7.32 -10.50
CA ILE A 300 3.39 8.02 -11.77
C ILE A 300 4.67 8.82 -11.73
N ASP A 301 4.82 9.68 -10.71
CA ASP A 301 5.94 10.62 -10.59
C ASP A 301 7.19 9.94 -10.00
N GLN A 302 7.10 8.68 -9.58
CA GLN A 302 8.18 7.85 -9.05
C GLN A 302 8.87 8.47 -7.82
N GLN A 303 8.13 9.26 -7.03
CA GLN A 303 8.68 9.84 -5.81
C GLN A 303 8.78 8.75 -4.71
N PRO A 304 9.81 8.77 -3.86
CA PRO A 304 9.89 7.86 -2.73
C PRO A 304 8.69 8.01 -1.79
N ALA A 305 8.06 6.90 -1.39
CA ALA A 305 6.90 6.91 -0.49
C ALA A 305 7.16 7.68 0.82
N ALA A 306 8.40 7.64 1.33
CA ALA A 306 8.80 8.38 2.52
C ALA A 306 8.74 9.91 2.34
N ASP A 307 9.10 10.42 1.15
CA ASP A 307 9.07 11.85 0.86
C ASP A 307 7.63 12.33 0.63
N VAL A 308 6.82 11.52 -0.05
CA VAL A 308 5.38 11.77 -0.24
C VAL A 308 4.66 11.79 1.11
N ALA A 309 4.91 10.82 1.97
CA ALA A 309 4.37 10.78 3.33
C ALA A 309 4.76 12.02 4.14
N LYS A 310 6.04 12.43 4.07
CA LYS A 310 6.54 13.62 4.75
C LYS A 310 5.84 14.91 4.29
N ALA A 311 5.67 15.06 2.99
CA ALA A 311 4.98 16.22 2.41
C ALA A 311 3.50 16.24 2.83
N TRP A 312 2.84 15.08 2.79
CA TRP A 312 1.44 14.96 3.21
C TRP A 312 1.25 15.27 4.69
N ILE A 313 2.11 14.76 5.58
CA ILE A 313 2.08 15.05 7.02
C ILE A 313 2.18 16.56 7.26
N ALA A 314 3.11 17.25 6.57
CA ALA A 314 3.29 18.69 6.72
C ALA A 314 2.06 19.51 6.26
N ALA A 315 1.33 19.01 5.26
CA ALA A 315 0.16 19.69 4.69
C ALA A 315 -1.16 19.36 5.42
N ASN A 316 -1.24 18.25 6.16
CA ASN A 316 -2.49 17.68 6.66
C ASN A 316 -2.53 17.56 8.20
N GLU A 317 -1.92 18.51 8.93
CA GLU A 317 -1.89 18.49 10.41
C GLU A 317 -3.29 18.42 11.01
N ALA A 318 -4.26 19.12 10.45
CA ALA A 318 -5.65 19.11 10.91
C ALA A 318 -6.32 17.72 10.81
N VAL A 319 -5.84 16.85 9.91
CA VAL A 319 -6.33 15.48 9.74
C VAL A 319 -5.68 14.57 10.79
N TRP A 320 -4.35 14.46 10.76
CA TRP A 320 -3.65 13.47 11.57
C TRP A 320 -3.57 13.83 13.06
N SER A 321 -3.66 15.13 13.43
CA SER A 321 -3.65 15.51 14.85
C SER A 321 -4.83 14.90 15.63
N ALA A 322 -5.97 14.68 14.99
CA ALA A 322 -7.12 14.01 15.58
C ALA A 322 -6.84 12.54 15.96
N TRP A 323 -5.84 11.90 15.36
CA TRP A 323 -5.48 10.52 15.66
C TRP A 323 -4.80 10.36 17.02
N PHE A 324 -4.27 11.47 17.56
CA PHE A 324 -3.59 11.54 18.87
C PHE A 324 -4.47 12.13 19.99
N ALA A 325 -5.71 12.56 19.68
CA ALA A 325 -6.62 13.21 20.63
C ALA A 325 -7.21 12.24 21.69
#